data_001bffbb9f734228d0beed4e539606a3
#
_entry.id   001bffbb9f734228d0beed4e539606a3
#
_cell.length_a   1.000
_cell.length_b   1.000
_cell.length_c   1.000
_cell.angle_alpha   90.00
_cell.angle_beta   90.00
_cell.angle_gamma   90.00
#
_symmetry.space_group_name_H-M   'P 1'
#
loop_
_entity.id
_entity.type
_entity.pdbx_description
1 polymer ?
#
loop_
_entity_poly.entity_id
_entity_poly.type
_entity_poly.pdbx_seq_one_letter_code
_entity_poly.pdbx_strand_id
1 'polypeptide(L)'
;MAVDFPVDALPTRVWSWFTPAEFADRRTSLYGEIGDAVAVLQGAGPVRGFELFRQTNETLYLTGLEVPQAYVLLDGAAQKTSVYLPSRPESQHAEETCLYAEDADRICALTGLDAVYPWSALDRHLARRRVVYTPFAPAEGRMTSRDVLVHAARVEAADPWDGGGTRQDRFIARLRERLADAEVRDLSPLLDAMRLLKSPREIAVMRRAGELSARAVIEAMAMTRPGLREYDLHAVMQRVFTEGGARGEGYRAIVPSGKENTWDGHYCRNDGPLLTGDLVLMDGAPDICNYTSDIGRMWPVSGRYSPDQRALYGFIVRHHRALMERVRPGVMPRDIMWEVAAEMQEFVAATAWSKPIYAEAVRKALEWTGHCSHPVGMAVHDVGTYREKPLEPGLVFSLDPSLWVPEERLYIRVEDTFVVTEDGFESLTGLAPLDLDAVGALVGSAA
;
A
#
# COMPACT_ATOMS: atom_id res chain seq x y z
N MET A 1 8.74 -12.68 19.58
CA MET A 1 8.54 -14.11 19.91
C MET A 1 7.94 -14.76 18.69
N ALA A 2 8.66 -15.67 18.04
CA ALA A 2 8.12 -16.47 16.94
C ALA A 2 6.96 -17.31 17.51
N VAL A 3 5.79 -17.18 16.92
CA VAL A 3 4.65 -18.00 17.29
C VAL A 3 4.88 -19.37 16.64
N ASP A 4 5.00 -20.40 17.47
CA ASP A 4 5.15 -21.79 17.04
C ASP A 4 3.79 -22.28 16.50
N PHE A 5 3.45 -21.84 15.29
CA PHE A 5 2.31 -22.35 14.53
C PHE A 5 2.83 -23.39 13.55
N PRO A 6 2.12 -24.51 13.35
CA PRO A 6 2.45 -25.42 12.27
C PRO A 6 2.24 -24.72 10.93
N VAL A 7 3.31 -24.09 10.44
CA VAL A 7 3.35 -23.31 9.18
C VAL A 7 2.91 -24.16 7.97
N ASP A 8 2.96 -25.49 8.11
CA ASP A 8 2.58 -26.45 7.08
C ASP A 8 1.06 -26.71 6.99
N ALA A 9 0.26 -26.06 7.87
CA ALA A 9 -1.17 -26.41 7.99
C ALA A 9 -2.10 -25.55 7.11
N LEU A 10 -1.68 -24.31 6.74
CA LEU A 10 -2.37 -23.43 5.80
C LEU A 10 -1.37 -22.90 4.77
N PRO A 11 -1.75 -22.77 3.49
CA PRO A 11 -0.83 -22.40 2.41
C PRO A 11 -0.48 -20.90 2.41
N THR A 12 -0.56 -20.19 3.55
CA THR A 12 -0.32 -18.76 3.60
C THR A 12 0.71 -18.35 4.64
N ARG A 13 1.57 -17.38 4.28
CA ARG A 13 2.57 -16.79 5.18
C ARG A 13 1.98 -15.79 6.18
N VAL A 14 0.69 -15.47 6.09
CA VAL A 14 0.00 -14.54 6.99
C VAL A 14 0.14 -14.96 8.44
N TRP A 15 0.03 -16.26 8.72
CA TRP A 15 0.11 -16.83 10.06
C TRP A 15 1.50 -16.82 10.70
N SER A 16 2.55 -16.48 9.94
CA SER A 16 3.87 -16.20 10.53
C SER A 16 3.97 -14.79 11.12
N TRP A 17 3.05 -13.89 10.79
CA TRP A 17 3.02 -12.50 11.27
C TRP A 17 1.87 -12.22 12.23
N PHE A 18 0.70 -12.81 11.97
CA PHE A 18 -0.52 -12.55 12.69
C PHE A 18 -0.98 -13.79 13.47
N THR A 19 -1.70 -13.56 14.57
CA THR A 19 -2.31 -14.63 15.37
C THR A 19 -3.82 -14.65 15.13
N PRO A 20 -4.51 -15.79 15.40
CA PRO A 20 -5.97 -15.82 15.38
C PRO A 20 -6.62 -14.75 16.28
N ALA A 21 -5.99 -14.41 17.42
CA ALA A 21 -6.46 -13.36 18.32
C ALA A 21 -6.50 -11.99 17.66
N GLU A 22 -5.48 -11.63 16.87
CA GLU A 22 -5.45 -10.36 16.12
C GLU A 22 -6.67 -10.20 15.21
N PHE A 23 -7.01 -11.25 14.46
CA PHE A 23 -8.20 -11.24 13.61
C PHE A 23 -9.50 -11.25 14.41
N ALA A 24 -9.53 -11.93 15.56
CA ALA A 24 -10.68 -11.94 16.45
C ALA A 24 -10.95 -10.54 17.04
N ASP A 25 -9.90 -9.81 17.44
CA ASP A 25 -9.99 -8.44 17.95
C ASP A 25 -10.55 -7.48 16.89
N ARG A 26 -10.08 -7.59 15.64
CA ARG A 26 -10.62 -6.81 14.51
C ARG A 26 -12.10 -7.10 14.27
N ARG A 27 -12.52 -8.36 14.31
CA ARG A 27 -13.93 -8.73 14.20
C ARG A 27 -14.76 -8.22 15.37
N THR A 28 -14.22 -8.29 16.60
CA THR A 28 -14.88 -7.76 17.79
C THR A 28 -15.12 -6.26 17.67
N SER A 29 -14.13 -5.50 17.21
CA SER A 29 -14.30 -4.07 16.95
C SER A 29 -15.42 -3.81 15.94
N LEU A 30 -15.46 -4.58 14.85
CA LEU A 30 -16.50 -4.42 13.83
C LEU A 30 -17.89 -4.79 14.33
N TYR A 31 -18.04 -5.79 15.21
CA TYR A 31 -19.33 -6.09 15.84
C TYR A 31 -19.89 -4.89 16.64
N GLY A 32 -19.01 -4.15 17.32
CA GLY A 32 -19.41 -2.92 18.02
C GLY A 32 -20.01 -1.87 17.09
N GLU A 33 -19.46 -1.73 15.88
CA GLU A 33 -19.90 -0.74 14.91
C GLU A 33 -21.19 -1.13 14.18
N ILE A 34 -21.36 -2.41 13.81
CA ILE A 34 -22.55 -2.87 13.08
C ILE A 34 -23.75 -3.19 14.01
N GLY A 35 -23.52 -3.31 15.34
CA GLY A 35 -24.57 -3.64 16.31
C GLY A 35 -25.28 -4.96 15.98
N ASP A 36 -26.62 -4.96 15.96
CA ASP A 36 -27.42 -6.16 15.66
C ASP A 36 -27.49 -6.52 14.17
N ALA A 37 -26.89 -5.73 13.29
CA ALA A 37 -26.87 -6.00 11.87
C ALA A 37 -25.89 -7.13 11.49
N VAL A 38 -25.89 -7.49 10.22
CA VAL A 38 -24.87 -8.40 9.66
C VAL A 38 -24.01 -7.65 8.64
N ALA A 39 -22.76 -8.09 8.53
CA ALA A 39 -21.88 -7.66 7.46
C ALA A 39 -21.51 -8.85 6.58
N VAL A 40 -21.56 -8.68 5.25
CA VAL A 40 -21.14 -9.69 4.29
C VAL A 40 -20.10 -9.14 3.34
N LEU A 41 -18.96 -9.88 3.23
CA LEU A 41 -17.88 -9.54 2.32
C LEU A 41 -17.75 -10.61 1.23
N GLN A 42 -17.46 -10.14 0.01
CA GLN A 42 -17.11 -11.01 -1.10
C GLN A 42 -15.60 -11.03 -1.27
N GLY A 43 -14.94 -12.13 -0.93
CA GLY A 43 -13.50 -12.31 -1.15
C GLY A 43 -13.13 -12.32 -2.63
N ALA A 44 -11.83 -12.36 -2.93
CA ALA A 44 -11.32 -12.37 -4.29
C ALA A 44 -11.88 -13.51 -5.13
N GLY A 45 -12.03 -13.27 -6.44
CA GLY A 45 -12.45 -14.27 -7.41
C GLY A 45 -11.37 -15.36 -7.62
N PRO A 46 -11.64 -16.34 -8.49
CA PRO A 46 -10.62 -17.31 -8.85
C PRO A 46 -9.49 -16.62 -9.60
N VAL A 47 -8.30 -17.17 -9.47
CA VAL A 47 -7.13 -16.75 -10.26
C VAL A 47 -7.40 -16.98 -11.74
N ARG A 48 -7.04 -16.00 -12.55
CA ARG A 48 -7.14 -16.10 -14.02
C ARG A 48 -5.73 -16.13 -14.60
N GLY A 49 -5.30 -17.30 -15.06
CA GLY A 49 -3.96 -17.50 -15.57
C GLY A 49 -2.95 -17.98 -14.52
N PHE A 50 -1.67 -17.78 -14.77
CA PHE A 50 -0.56 -18.25 -13.93
C PHE A 50 -0.13 -17.19 -12.91
N GLU A 51 -1.06 -16.65 -12.14
CA GLU A 51 -0.79 -15.65 -11.11
C GLU A 51 -0.91 -16.26 -9.71
N LEU A 52 -0.18 -15.71 -8.76
CA LEU A 52 -0.37 -16.03 -7.36
C LEU A 52 -1.70 -15.45 -6.87
N PHE A 53 -2.47 -16.25 -6.15
CA PHE A 53 -3.70 -15.78 -5.53
C PHE A 53 -3.38 -14.67 -4.51
N ARG A 54 -4.18 -13.61 -4.52
CA ARG A 54 -4.18 -12.56 -3.52
C ARG A 54 -5.61 -12.29 -3.09
N GLN A 55 -5.86 -12.42 -1.79
CA GLN A 55 -7.17 -12.11 -1.23
C GLN A 55 -7.42 -10.61 -1.25
N THR A 56 -8.70 -10.20 -1.25
CA THR A 56 -9.06 -8.79 -1.02
C THR A 56 -8.59 -8.34 0.36
N ASN A 57 -8.21 -7.08 0.47
CA ASN A 57 -7.65 -6.56 1.71
C ASN A 57 -8.64 -6.71 2.88
N GLU A 58 -9.91 -6.39 2.68
CA GLU A 58 -10.94 -6.46 3.72
C GLU A 58 -11.16 -7.89 4.23
N THR A 59 -11.20 -8.88 3.30
CA THR A 59 -11.37 -10.28 3.68
C THR A 59 -10.16 -10.81 4.44
N LEU A 60 -8.95 -10.50 3.95
CA LEU A 60 -7.72 -10.88 4.65
C LEU A 60 -7.62 -10.21 6.02
N TYR A 61 -7.92 -8.91 6.10
CA TYR A 61 -7.88 -8.11 7.33
C TYR A 61 -8.74 -8.68 8.45
N LEU A 62 -9.92 -9.23 8.12
CA LEU A 62 -10.85 -9.76 9.11
C LEU A 62 -10.68 -11.25 9.40
N THR A 63 -10.03 -12.02 8.51
CA THR A 63 -10.02 -13.49 8.63
C THR A 63 -8.64 -14.14 8.56
N GLY A 64 -7.67 -13.51 7.96
CA GLY A 64 -6.38 -14.12 7.62
C GLY A 64 -6.46 -15.23 6.56
N LEU A 65 -7.60 -15.43 5.90
CA LEU A 65 -7.81 -16.50 4.93
C LEU A 65 -7.50 -16.06 3.50
N GLU A 66 -6.68 -16.83 2.82
CA GLU A 66 -6.39 -16.68 1.39
C GLU A 66 -7.04 -17.85 0.61
N VAL A 67 -8.36 -17.81 0.51
CA VAL A 67 -9.15 -18.79 -0.24
C VAL A 67 -9.96 -18.11 -1.31
N PRO A 68 -9.85 -18.50 -2.59
CA PRO A 68 -10.64 -17.93 -3.67
C PRO A 68 -12.14 -18.11 -3.44
N GLN A 69 -12.92 -17.14 -3.91
CA GLN A 69 -14.38 -17.19 -3.91
C GLN A 69 -15.02 -17.36 -2.52
N ALA A 70 -14.31 -17.01 -1.44
CA ALA A 70 -14.88 -16.99 -0.11
C ALA A 70 -15.89 -15.87 0.07
N TYR A 71 -16.94 -16.12 0.86
CA TYR A 71 -17.76 -15.06 1.46
C TYR A 71 -17.59 -15.10 2.96
N VAL A 72 -17.57 -13.95 3.59
CA VAL A 72 -17.47 -13.81 5.05
C VAL A 72 -18.74 -13.16 5.55
N LEU A 73 -19.41 -13.76 6.52
CA LEU A 73 -20.59 -13.21 7.18
C LEU A 73 -20.26 -12.97 8.65
N LEU A 74 -20.33 -11.72 9.07
CA LEU A 74 -20.25 -11.31 10.47
C LEU A 74 -21.67 -11.03 10.98
N ASP A 75 -22.09 -11.74 12.01
CA ASP A 75 -23.37 -11.55 12.71
C ASP A 75 -23.11 -10.74 13.97
N GLY A 76 -23.46 -9.47 13.97
CA GLY A 76 -23.20 -8.57 15.09
C GLY A 76 -24.01 -8.92 16.32
N ALA A 77 -25.27 -9.35 16.17
CA ALA A 77 -26.09 -9.78 17.31
C ALA A 77 -25.55 -11.04 18.01
N ALA A 78 -25.07 -12.00 17.22
CA ALA A 78 -24.49 -13.24 17.74
C ALA A 78 -23.00 -13.12 18.09
N GLN A 79 -22.33 -12.07 17.61
CA GLN A 79 -20.89 -11.87 17.67
C GLN A 79 -20.12 -13.08 17.10
N LYS A 80 -20.56 -13.56 15.93
CA LYS A 80 -20.03 -14.73 15.25
C LYS A 80 -19.66 -14.43 13.81
N THR A 81 -18.57 -15.03 13.36
CA THR A 81 -18.12 -14.97 11.98
C THR A 81 -18.14 -16.33 11.32
N SER A 82 -18.85 -16.42 10.22
CA SER A 82 -18.92 -17.60 9.37
C SER A 82 -18.29 -17.34 8.00
N VAL A 83 -17.64 -18.35 7.45
CA VAL A 83 -17.08 -18.30 6.09
C VAL A 83 -17.83 -19.30 5.20
N TYR A 84 -18.10 -18.90 3.97
CA TYR A 84 -18.77 -19.71 2.96
C TYR A 84 -17.80 -19.98 1.83
N LEU A 85 -17.52 -21.26 1.59
CA LEU A 85 -16.56 -21.74 0.62
C LEU A 85 -17.22 -22.60 -0.44
N PRO A 86 -16.57 -22.81 -1.61
CA PRO A 86 -17.01 -23.83 -2.54
C PRO A 86 -16.93 -25.21 -1.89
N SER A 87 -17.82 -26.11 -2.29
CA SER A 87 -17.67 -27.53 -1.99
C SER A 87 -16.60 -28.14 -2.87
N ARG A 88 -15.93 -29.18 -2.35
CA ARG A 88 -14.88 -29.90 -3.05
C ARG A 88 -15.42 -30.54 -4.33
N PRO A 89 -14.83 -30.28 -5.51
CA PRO A 89 -15.26 -30.90 -6.75
C PRO A 89 -14.97 -32.40 -6.73
N GLU A 90 -15.83 -33.20 -7.38
CA GLU A 90 -15.67 -34.63 -7.46
C GLU A 90 -14.38 -35.07 -8.19
N SER A 91 -13.94 -34.26 -9.17
CA SER A 91 -12.74 -34.51 -9.99
C SER A 91 -11.61 -33.57 -9.62
N GLN A 92 -11.12 -33.62 -8.39
CA GLN A 92 -9.99 -32.81 -7.98
C GLN A 92 -8.66 -33.43 -8.43
N HIS A 93 -7.82 -32.62 -9.11
CA HIS A 93 -6.42 -32.98 -9.34
C HIS A 93 -5.66 -32.94 -8.02
N ALA A 94 -4.77 -33.90 -7.77
CA ALA A 94 -3.99 -33.99 -6.53
C ALA A 94 -3.04 -32.81 -6.27
N GLU A 95 -2.85 -31.97 -7.27
CA GLU A 95 -1.97 -30.79 -7.23
C GLU A 95 -2.65 -29.51 -6.67
N GLU A 96 -3.98 -29.52 -6.50
CA GLU A 96 -4.70 -28.35 -5.98
C GLU A 96 -4.71 -28.34 -4.45
N THR A 97 -4.01 -27.38 -3.86
CA THR A 97 -3.95 -27.14 -2.41
C THR A 97 -4.98 -26.10 -1.96
N CYS A 98 -6.24 -26.23 -2.38
CA CYS A 98 -7.31 -25.34 -1.97
C CYS A 98 -8.03 -25.84 -0.72
N LEU A 99 -8.55 -24.91 0.09
CA LEU A 99 -9.46 -25.20 1.18
C LEU A 99 -10.91 -25.13 0.69
N TYR A 100 -11.75 -26.06 1.16
CA TYR A 100 -13.15 -26.20 0.79
C TYR A 100 -14.06 -26.22 2.01
N ALA A 101 -15.36 -26.19 1.80
CA ALA A 101 -16.34 -26.22 2.90
C ALA A 101 -16.19 -27.47 3.76
N GLU A 102 -15.74 -28.60 3.21
CA GLU A 102 -15.49 -29.86 3.90
C GLU A 102 -14.29 -29.83 4.85
N ASP A 103 -13.42 -28.79 4.76
CA ASP A 103 -12.29 -28.59 5.66
C ASP A 103 -12.66 -27.73 6.89
N ALA A 104 -13.94 -27.62 7.22
CA ALA A 104 -14.49 -26.71 8.24
C ALA A 104 -13.79 -26.80 9.60
N ASP A 105 -13.65 -27.99 10.15
CA ASP A 105 -13.04 -28.20 11.47
C ASP A 105 -11.60 -27.70 11.50
N ARG A 106 -10.85 -28.00 10.44
CA ARG A 106 -9.46 -27.55 10.28
C ARG A 106 -9.37 -26.01 10.19
N ILE A 107 -10.23 -25.39 9.37
CA ILE A 107 -10.24 -23.95 9.20
C ILE A 107 -10.59 -23.26 10.51
N CYS A 108 -11.66 -23.70 11.19
CA CYS A 108 -12.07 -23.12 12.47
C CYS A 108 -10.97 -23.25 13.54
N ALA A 109 -10.36 -24.43 13.66
CA ALA A 109 -9.29 -24.69 14.63
C ALA A 109 -8.07 -23.77 14.42
N LEU A 110 -7.72 -23.48 13.17
CA LEU A 110 -6.54 -22.68 12.82
C LEU A 110 -6.81 -21.16 12.86
N THR A 111 -8.01 -20.72 12.53
CA THR A 111 -8.32 -19.29 12.33
C THR A 111 -9.11 -18.66 13.46
N GLY A 112 -9.71 -19.48 14.33
CA GLY A 112 -10.65 -18.99 15.34
C GLY A 112 -11.97 -18.45 14.74
N LEU A 113 -12.33 -18.84 13.53
CA LEU A 113 -13.64 -18.59 12.95
C LEU A 113 -14.67 -19.54 13.57
N ASP A 114 -15.92 -19.08 13.69
CA ASP A 114 -16.97 -19.83 14.36
C ASP A 114 -17.54 -20.98 13.54
N ALA A 115 -17.61 -20.81 12.21
CA ALA A 115 -18.14 -21.84 11.32
C ALA A 115 -17.69 -21.66 9.87
N VAL A 116 -17.66 -22.77 9.13
CA VAL A 116 -17.48 -22.77 7.67
C VAL A 116 -18.64 -23.55 7.05
N TYR A 117 -19.20 -23.01 5.98
CA TYR A 117 -20.36 -23.54 5.28
C TYR A 117 -20.12 -23.59 3.77
N PRO A 118 -20.83 -24.45 3.03
CA PRO A 118 -20.88 -24.36 1.58
C PRO A 118 -21.67 -23.08 1.15
N TRP A 119 -21.37 -22.55 -0.05
CA TRP A 119 -22.05 -21.37 -0.59
C TRP A 119 -23.57 -21.41 -0.54
N SER A 120 -24.15 -22.59 -0.74
CA SER A 120 -25.61 -22.82 -0.72
C SER A 120 -26.27 -22.44 0.61
N ALA A 121 -25.51 -22.31 1.68
CA ALA A 121 -26.04 -21.91 2.99
C ALA A 121 -26.17 -20.38 3.16
N LEU A 122 -25.47 -19.56 2.33
CA LEU A 122 -25.41 -18.11 2.50
C LEU A 122 -26.79 -17.45 2.42
N ASP A 123 -27.61 -17.81 1.42
CA ASP A 123 -28.95 -17.24 1.25
C ASP A 123 -29.82 -17.45 2.49
N ARG A 124 -29.76 -18.67 3.08
CA ARG A 124 -30.53 -19.00 4.30
C ARG A 124 -30.08 -18.17 5.50
N HIS A 125 -28.78 -17.88 5.64
CA HIS A 125 -28.24 -17.13 6.77
C HIS A 125 -28.42 -15.62 6.61
N LEU A 126 -28.57 -15.14 5.38
CA LEU A 126 -28.94 -13.75 5.09
C LEU A 126 -30.47 -13.53 5.13
N ALA A 127 -31.28 -14.56 4.98
CA ALA A 127 -32.73 -14.45 4.99
C ALA A 127 -33.24 -13.77 6.27
N ARG A 128 -34.24 -12.87 6.13
CA ARG A 128 -34.88 -12.10 7.21
C ARG A 128 -33.99 -11.09 7.95
N ARG A 129 -32.77 -10.82 7.46
CA ARG A 129 -31.92 -9.72 7.99
C ARG A 129 -32.52 -8.39 7.52
N ARG A 130 -32.63 -7.41 8.45
CA ARG A 130 -33.20 -6.10 8.14
C ARG A 130 -32.15 -5.12 7.62
N VAL A 131 -30.93 -5.23 8.13
CA VAL A 131 -29.80 -4.39 7.73
C VAL A 131 -28.61 -5.31 7.42
N VAL A 132 -28.06 -5.11 6.22
CA VAL A 132 -26.90 -5.86 5.72
C VAL A 132 -25.84 -4.87 5.26
N TYR A 133 -24.69 -4.91 5.92
CA TYR A 133 -23.52 -4.13 5.50
C TYR A 133 -22.70 -4.91 4.46
N THR A 134 -22.19 -4.23 3.46
CA THR A 134 -21.18 -4.75 2.52
C THR A 134 -20.32 -3.59 2.01
N PRO A 135 -19.03 -3.78 1.71
CA PRO A 135 -18.25 -2.70 1.10
C PRO A 135 -18.86 -2.22 -0.22
N PHE A 136 -18.99 -0.92 -0.41
CA PHE A 136 -19.40 -0.33 -1.69
C PHE A 136 -18.16 0.07 -2.51
N ALA A 137 -17.08 0.38 -1.86
CA ALA A 137 -15.82 0.67 -2.53
C ALA A 137 -15.28 -0.58 -3.25
N PRO A 138 -14.60 -0.42 -4.40
CA PRO A 138 -13.97 -1.54 -5.08
C PRO A 138 -12.90 -2.18 -4.21
N ALA A 139 -12.86 -3.52 -4.21
CA ALA A 139 -11.88 -4.29 -3.44
C ALA A 139 -10.50 -4.23 -4.08
N GLU A 140 -9.49 -3.86 -3.31
CA GLU A 140 -8.11 -3.80 -3.77
C GLU A 140 -7.58 -5.22 -4.04
N GLY A 141 -6.87 -5.34 -5.16
CA GLY A 141 -6.21 -6.54 -5.61
C GLY A 141 -4.68 -6.39 -5.61
N ARG A 142 -4.02 -7.18 -6.45
CA ARG A 142 -2.57 -7.11 -6.64
C ARG A 142 -2.18 -5.81 -7.33
N MET A 143 -1.19 -5.09 -6.76
CA MET A 143 -0.65 -3.84 -7.31
C MET A 143 -1.71 -2.77 -7.61
N THR A 144 -2.77 -2.73 -6.82
CA THR A 144 -3.84 -1.74 -6.97
C THR A 144 -4.12 -1.04 -5.66
N SER A 145 -4.47 0.22 -5.75
CA SER A 145 -5.00 1.03 -4.66
C SER A 145 -6.42 1.46 -4.98
N ARG A 146 -7.21 1.81 -3.96
CA ARG A 146 -8.63 2.12 -4.13
C ARG A 146 -8.86 3.33 -5.04
N ASP A 147 -8.05 4.37 -4.93
CA ASP A 147 -8.11 5.56 -5.76
C ASP A 147 -7.95 5.24 -7.25
N VAL A 148 -6.98 4.38 -7.60
CA VAL A 148 -6.75 3.89 -8.97
C VAL A 148 -7.96 3.09 -9.47
N LEU A 149 -8.51 2.20 -8.63
CA LEU A 149 -9.70 1.40 -8.99
C LEU A 149 -10.93 2.26 -9.17
N VAL A 150 -11.15 3.27 -8.32
CA VAL A 150 -12.25 4.23 -8.46
C VAL A 150 -12.09 5.06 -9.73
N HIS A 151 -10.85 5.48 -10.06
CA HIS A 151 -10.59 6.18 -11.31
C HIS A 151 -10.87 5.29 -12.53
N ALA A 152 -10.36 4.07 -12.55
CA ALA A 152 -10.59 3.10 -13.63
C ALA A 152 -12.09 2.83 -13.82
N ALA A 153 -12.83 2.58 -12.74
CA ALA A 153 -14.29 2.36 -12.82
C ALA A 153 -15.04 3.57 -13.39
N ARG A 154 -14.59 4.80 -13.12
CA ARG A 154 -15.19 6.01 -13.72
C ARG A 154 -14.92 6.09 -15.22
N VAL A 155 -13.71 5.74 -15.66
CA VAL A 155 -13.32 5.71 -17.08
C VAL A 155 -14.14 4.64 -17.81
N GLU A 156 -14.21 3.42 -17.26
CA GLU A 156 -15.00 2.31 -17.81
C GLU A 156 -16.49 2.67 -17.91
N ALA A 157 -17.06 3.28 -16.86
CA ALA A 157 -18.46 3.71 -16.86
C ALA A 157 -18.78 4.80 -17.91
N ALA A 158 -17.79 5.55 -18.35
CA ALA A 158 -17.95 6.57 -19.40
C ALA A 158 -17.87 5.96 -20.81
N ASP A 159 -17.37 4.73 -20.96
CA ASP A 159 -17.32 4.03 -22.23
C ASP A 159 -18.69 3.39 -22.56
N PRO A 160 -19.36 3.82 -23.63
CA PRO A 160 -20.67 3.27 -24.00
C PRO A 160 -20.64 1.79 -24.41
N TRP A 161 -19.47 1.22 -24.64
CA TRP A 161 -19.27 -0.16 -25.07
C TRP A 161 -18.81 -1.09 -23.94
N ASP A 162 -18.38 -0.53 -22.78
CA ASP A 162 -17.87 -1.27 -21.62
C ASP A 162 -18.51 -0.84 -20.32
N GLY A 163 -19.83 -0.98 -20.21
CA GLY A 163 -20.64 -0.52 -19.06
C GLY A 163 -20.94 -1.58 -18.00
N GLY A 164 -20.19 -2.68 -17.91
CA GLY A 164 -20.56 -3.85 -17.10
C GLY A 164 -20.50 -3.72 -15.58
N GLY A 165 -19.99 -2.62 -15.03
CA GLY A 165 -19.75 -2.42 -13.59
C GLY A 165 -18.71 -3.37 -13.00
N THR A 166 -18.19 -3.04 -11.81
CA THR A 166 -17.20 -3.84 -11.09
C THR A 166 -17.82 -5.16 -10.56
N ARG A 167 -16.96 -6.09 -10.11
CA ARG A 167 -17.43 -7.30 -9.42
C ARG A 167 -18.20 -6.94 -8.14
N GLN A 168 -17.78 -5.88 -7.46
CA GLN A 168 -18.45 -5.36 -6.27
C GLN A 168 -19.85 -4.82 -6.58
N ASP A 169 -19.99 -4.02 -7.65
CA ASP A 169 -21.31 -3.48 -8.07
C ASP A 169 -22.31 -4.60 -8.37
N ARG A 170 -21.85 -5.64 -9.07
CA ARG A 170 -22.66 -6.83 -9.35
C ARG A 170 -23.06 -7.58 -8.09
N PHE A 171 -22.18 -7.65 -7.09
CA PHE A 171 -22.47 -8.28 -5.81
C PHE A 171 -23.53 -7.48 -5.02
N ILE A 172 -23.38 -6.16 -4.94
CA ILE A 172 -24.35 -5.26 -4.28
C ILE A 172 -25.72 -5.36 -4.95
N ALA A 173 -25.75 -5.32 -6.29
CA ALA A 173 -26.99 -5.47 -7.04
C ALA A 173 -27.71 -6.79 -6.72
N ARG A 174 -26.94 -7.89 -6.67
CA ARG A 174 -27.45 -9.22 -6.33
C ARG A 174 -27.93 -9.33 -4.87
N LEU A 175 -27.25 -8.68 -3.94
CA LEU A 175 -27.74 -8.61 -2.55
C LEU A 175 -29.06 -7.88 -2.46
N ARG A 176 -29.21 -6.73 -3.13
CA ARG A 176 -30.46 -5.96 -3.16
C ARG A 176 -31.61 -6.72 -3.81
N GLU A 177 -31.34 -7.48 -4.87
CA GLU A 177 -32.31 -8.34 -5.54
C GLU A 177 -32.81 -9.48 -4.62
N ARG A 178 -31.88 -10.15 -3.93
CA ARG A 178 -32.19 -11.31 -3.06
C ARG A 178 -32.78 -10.93 -1.71
N LEU A 179 -32.48 -9.73 -1.24
CA LEU A 179 -32.84 -9.22 0.08
C LEU A 179 -33.70 -7.95 -0.06
N ALA A 180 -34.79 -8.05 -0.84
CA ALA A 180 -35.63 -6.89 -1.20
C ALA A 180 -36.18 -6.12 0.01
N ASP A 181 -36.35 -6.76 1.17
CA ASP A 181 -36.86 -6.16 2.41
C ASP A 181 -35.71 -5.67 3.34
N ALA A 182 -34.46 -5.84 2.94
CA ALA A 182 -33.32 -5.43 3.72
C ALA A 182 -32.73 -4.09 3.24
N GLU A 183 -32.29 -3.27 4.17
CA GLU A 183 -31.47 -2.12 3.88
C GLU A 183 -30.00 -2.57 3.69
N VAL A 184 -29.43 -2.35 2.50
CA VAL A 184 -28.02 -2.62 2.22
C VAL A 184 -27.23 -1.35 2.42
N ARG A 185 -26.30 -1.36 3.41
CA ARG A 185 -25.47 -0.25 3.83
C ARG A 185 -24.01 -0.43 3.44
N ASP A 186 -23.31 0.69 3.25
CA ASP A 186 -21.87 0.68 2.97
C ASP A 186 -21.04 0.35 4.20
N LEU A 187 -20.21 -0.70 4.10
CA LEU A 187 -19.26 -1.12 5.13
C LEU A 187 -17.91 -0.40 4.99
N SER A 188 -17.61 0.17 3.81
CA SER A 188 -16.28 0.71 3.51
C SER A 188 -15.79 1.73 4.53
N PRO A 189 -16.60 2.73 4.97
CA PRO A 189 -16.11 3.73 5.92
C PRO A 189 -15.69 3.15 7.28
N LEU A 190 -16.34 2.08 7.74
CA LEU A 190 -16.01 1.42 9.00
C LEU A 190 -14.68 0.68 8.90
N LEU A 191 -14.49 -0.08 7.82
CA LEU A 191 -13.24 -0.79 7.56
C LEU A 191 -12.07 0.17 7.32
N ASP A 192 -12.31 1.27 6.62
CA ASP A 192 -11.30 2.29 6.35
C ASP A 192 -10.80 2.94 7.64
N ALA A 193 -11.71 3.25 8.57
CA ALA A 193 -11.37 3.78 9.88
C ALA A 193 -10.55 2.78 10.71
N MET A 194 -10.91 1.49 10.68
CA MET A 194 -10.19 0.43 11.38
C MET A 194 -8.77 0.20 10.81
N ARG A 195 -8.61 0.32 9.49
CA ARG A 195 -7.31 0.12 8.80
C ARG A 195 -6.38 1.31 8.93
N LEU A 196 -6.87 2.50 9.27
CA LEU A 196 -6.08 3.73 9.31
C LEU A 196 -4.95 3.64 10.35
N LEU A 197 -5.27 3.20 11.57
CA LEU A 197 -4.29 3.01 12.63
C LEU A 197 -3.85 1.55 12.69
N LYS A 198 -2.56 1.33 12.53
CA LYS A 198 -1.96 -0.01 12.39
C LYS A 198 -1.65 -0.59 13.77
N SER A 199 -1.97 -1.86 13.96
CA SER A 199 -1.55 -2.62 15.13
C SER A 199 -0.03 -2.80 15.18
N PRO A 200 0.56 -3.15 16.33
CA PRO A 200 1.99 -3.46 16.40
C PRO A 200 2.46 -4.57 15.45
N ARG A 201 1.57 -5.53 15.12
CA ARG A 201 1.88 -6.61 14.16
C ARG A 201 1.86 -6.12 12.73
N GLU A 202 0.90 -5.28 12.37
CA GLU A 202 0.87 -4.62 11.05
C GLU A 202 2.13 -3.77 10.84
N ILE A 203 2.51 -2.97 11.85
CA ILE A 203 3.74 -2.17 11.81
C ILE A 203 4.98 -3.06 11.65
N ALA A 204 5.03 -4.23 12.29
CA ALA A 204 6.15 -5.17 12.14
C ALA A 204 6.29 -5.71 10.71
N VAL A 205 5.16 -6.04 10.06
CA VAL A 205 5.15 -6.45 8.64
C VAL A 205 5.60 -5.30 7.74
N MET A 206 5.07 -4.10 7.97
CA MET A 206 5.40 -2.91 7.18
C MET A 206 6.86 -2.47 7.39
N ARG A 207 7.42 -2.62 8.61
CA ARG A 207 8.84 -2.40 8.87
C ARG A 207 9.70 -3.34 8.02
N ARG A 208 9.31 -4.62 7.92
CA ARG A 208 10.00 -5.56 7.04
C ARG A 208 9.91 -5.17 5.58
N ALA A 209 8.74 -4.69 5.12
CA ALA A 209 8.58 -4.16 3.77
C ALA A 209 9.50 -2.97 3.53
N GLY A 210 9.55 -2.00 4.45
CA GLY A 210 10.42 -0.83 4.37
C GLY A 210 11.91 -1.16 4.36
N GLU A 211 12.36 -2.13 5.18
CA GLU A 211 13.75 -2.63 5.15
C GLU A 211 14.14 -3.19 3.78
N LEU A 212 13.25 -3.98 3.16
CA LEU A 212 13.50 -4.55 1.84
C LEU A 212 13.48 -3.47 0.74
N SER A 213 12.59 -2.49 0.83
CA SER A 213 12.57 -1.35 -0.09
C SER A 213 13.86 -0.55 -0.01
N ALA A 214 14.29 -0.19 1.19
CA ALA A 214 15.53 0.55 1.40
C ALA A 214 16.76 -0.24 0.91
N ARG A 215 16.81 -1.54 1.20
CA ARG A 215 17.89 -2.43 0.70
C ARG A 215 17.91 -2.49 -0.83
N ALA A 216 16.74 -2.60 -1.47
CA ALA A 216 16.64 -2.62 -2.93
C ALA A 216 17.18 -1.34 -3.57
N VAL A 217 16.85 -0.17 -2.98
CA VAL A 217 17.38 1.13 -3.41
C VAL A 217 18.91 1.18 -3.24
N ILE A 218 19.45 0.75 -2.10
CA ILE A 218 20.89 0.73 -1.83
C ILE A 218 21.63 -0.15 -2.86
N GLU A 219 21.13 -1.35 -3.11
CA GLU A 219 21.76 -2.27 -4.08
C GLU A 219 21.65 -1.76 -5.52
N ALA A 220 20.52 -1.11 -5.88
CA ALA A 220 20.36 -0.47 -7.17
C ALA A 220 21.32 0.72 -7.37
N MET A 221 21.49 1.58 -6.35
CA MET A 221 22.51 2.64 -6.37
C MET A 221 23.90 2.06 -6.60
N ALA A 222 24.29 1.03 -5.85
CA ALA A 222 25.60 0.40 -5.95
C ALA A 222 25.88 -0.20 -7.33
N MET A 223 24.85 -0.70 -8.02
CA MET A 223 24.96 -1.27 -9.37
C MET A 223 24.91 -0.20 -10.47
N THR A 224 24.38 0.99 -10.20
CA THR A 224 24.12 2.02 -11.21
C THR A 224 25.38 2.48 -11.91
N ARG A 225 25.38 2.48 -13.26
CA ARG A 225 26.43 3.04 -14.11
C ARG A 225 25.86 3.36 -15.52
N PRO A 226 26.52 4.23 -16.28
CA PRO A 226 26.17 4.45 -17.68
C PRO A 226 26.22 3.16 -18.50
N GLY A 227 25.29 3.02 -19.45
CA GLY A 227 25.18 1.86 -20.32
C GLY A 227 24.25 0.76 -19.84
N LEU A 228 23.79 0.82 -18.58
CA LEU A 228 22.65 0.02 -18.10
C LEU A 228 21.32 0.63 -18.57
N ARG A 229 20.24 -0.07 -18.28
CA ARG A 229 18.86 0.37 -18.50
C ARG A 229 18.08 0.35 -17.21
N GLU A 230 16.94 1.04 -17.20
CA GLU A 230 16.02 1.10 -16.07
C GLU A 230 15.60 -0.28 -15.58
N TYR A 231 15.35 -1.23 -16.51
CA TYR A 231 14.98 -2.61 -16.13
C TYR A 231 16.13 -3.37 -15.44
N ASP A 232 17.39 -3.00 -15.59
CA ASP A 232 18.49 -3.62 -14.87
C ASP A 232 18.40 -3.30 -13.37
N LEU A 233 18.06 -2.04 -13.05
CA LEU A 233 17.82 -1.62 -11.66
C LEU A 233 16.52 -2.21 -11.11
N HIS A 234 15.48 -2.27 -11.92
CA HIS A 234 14.22 -2.92 -11.55
C HIS A 234 14.43 -4.41 -11.24
N ALA A 235 15.27 -5.11 -12.00
CA ALA A 235 15.61 -6.51 -11.73
C ALA A 235 16.33 -6.69 -10.37
N VAL A 236 17.19 -5.75 -9.97
CA VAL A 236 17.79 -5.74 -8.62
C VAL A 236 16.70 -5.66 -7.55
N MET A 237 15.75 -4.75 -7.69
CA MET A 237 14.65 -4.60 -6.76
C MET A 237 13.84 -5.90 -6.63
N GLN A 238 13.43 -6.49 -7.75
CA GLN A 238 12.69 -7.75 -7.78
C GLN A 238 13.45 -8.90 -7.11
N ARG A 239 14.76 -8.99 -7.33
CA ARG A 239 15.62 -9.98 -6.68
C ARG A 239 15.61 -9.79 -5.16
N VAL A 240 15.85 -8.57 -4.67
CA VAL A 240 15.85 -8.27 -3.23
C VAL A 240 14.52 -8.62 -2.58
N PHE A 241 13.40 -8.29 -3.23
CA PHE A 241 12.05 -8.61 -2.72
C PHE A 241 11.82 -10.11 -2.65
N THR A 242 12.20 -10.85 -3.70
CA THR A 242 12.03 -12.31 -3.77
C THR A 242 12.89 -13.03 -2.74
N GLU A 243 14.18 -12.67 -2.63
CA GLU A 243 15.10 -13.21 -1.62
C GLU A 243 14.64 -12.87 -0.19
N GLY A 244 14.01 -11.69 -0.02
CA GLY A 244 13.41 -11.25 1.24
C GLY A 244 12.12 -11.96 1.62
N GLY A 245 11.59 -12.83 0.76
CA GLY A 245 10.39 -13.60 0.98
C GLY A 245 9.08 -12.87 0.69
N ALA A 246 9.14 -11.75 -0.03
CA ALA A 246 7.95 -11.06 -0.50
C ALA A 246 7.23 -11.85 -1.60
N ARG A 247 5.93 -11.59 -1.78
CA ARG A 247 5.11 -12.17 -2.86
C ARG A 247 5.42 -11.53 -4.24
N GLY A 248 6.18 -10.47 -4.26
CA GLY A 248 6.52 -9.64 -5.39
C GLY A 248 6.40 -8.17 -5.02
N GLU A 249 6.10 -7.34 -6.00
CA GLU A 249 5.88 -5.90 -5.81
C GLU A 249 4.52 -5.63 -5.17
N GLY A 250 4.45 -4.67 -4.26
CA GLY A 250 3.21 -4.13 -3.66
C GLY A 250 2.47 -3.21 -4.63
N TYR A 251 3.22 -2.49 -5.44
CA TYR A 251 2.77 -1.69 -6.59
C TYR A 251 3.83 -1.76 -7.68
N ARG A 252 3.46 -1.42 -8.91
CA ARG A 252 4.40 -1.45 -10.02
C ARG A 252 5.52 -0.45 -9.78
N ALA A 253 6.76 -0.93 -9.70
CA ALA A 253 7.90 -0.08 -9.44
C ALA A 253 8.10 0.99 -10.54
N ILE A 254 8.46 2.19 -10.11
CA ILE A 254 8.78 3.36 -10.91
C ILE A 254 10.30 3.51 -10.92
N VAL A 255 10.95 3.32 -12.08
CA VAL A 255 12.42 3.38 -12.21
C VAL A 255 12.82 4.20 -13.44
N PRO A 256 12.36 5.44 -13.60
CA PRO A 256 12.73 6.29 -14.72
C PRO A 256 14.15 6.82 -14.59
N SER A 257 14.79 7.03 -15.73
CA SER A 257 16.05 7.76 -15.86
C SER A 257 15.92 8.87 -16.91
N GLY A 258 16.53 10.03 -16.60
CA GLY A 258 16.49 11.20 -17.48
C GLY A 258 15.17 11.99 -17.39
N LYS A 259 15.20 13.22 -17.87
CA LYS A 259 14.13 14.22 -17.71
C LYS A 259 12.79 13.75 -18.29
N GLU A 260 12.80 13.13 -19.46
CA GLU A 260 11.57 12.74 -20.17
C GLU A 260 10.80 11.66 -19.41
N ASN A 261 11.49 10.65 -18.90
CA ASN A 261 10.86 9.56 -18.18
C ASN A 261 10.49 9.96 -16.74
N THR A 262 11.34 10.72 -16.04
CA THR A 262 11.05 11.19 -14.68
C THR A 262 9.92 12.22 -14.65
N TRP A 263 9.65 12.95 -15.74
CA TRP A 263 8.54 13.89 -15.83
C TRP A 263 7.16 13.23 -15.71
N ASP A 264 7.04 11.99 -16.16
CA ASP A 264 5.89 11.14 -15.86
C ASP A 264 6.08 10.54 -14.46
N GLY A 265 5.57 11.21 -13.44
CA GLY A 265 5.77 10.85 -12.03
C GLY A 265 5.37 9.41 -11.67
N HIS A 266 4.58 8.72 -12.53
CA HIS A 266 4.19 7.32 -12.40
C HIS A 266 4.67 6.45 -13.56
N TYR A 267 5.83 6.75 -14.13
CA TYR A 267 6.44 6.00 -15.22
C TYR A 267 6.76 4.56 -14.81
N CYS A 268 6.08 3.60 -15.42
CA CYS A 268 6.15 2.18 -15.06
C CYS A 268 6.74 1.27 -16.15
N ARG A 269 7.19 1.81 -17.30
CA ARG A 269 7.76 0.98 -18.39
C ARG A 269 9.14 0.44 -18.04
N ASN A 270 9.96 1.29 -17.41
CA ASN A 270 11.30 0.93 -16.94
C ASN A 270 12.18 0.34 -18.05
N ASP A 271 12.18 0.96 -19.24
CA ASP A 271 12.89 0.46 -20.44
C ASP A 271 13.91 1.45 -21.03
N GLY A 272 14.03 2.65 -20.45
CA GLY A 272 14.95 3.69 -20.89
C GLY A 272 16.42 3.38 -20.59
N PRO A 273 17.38 4.05 -21.28
CA PRO A 273 18.80 3.93 -21.01
C PRO A 273 19.23 4.80 -19.80
N LEU A 274 20.24 4.35 -19.07
CA LEU A 274 20.93 5.15 -18.06
C LEU A 274 22.07 5.92 -18.72
N LEU A 275 21.93 7.25 -18.85
CA LEU A 275 22.92 8.10 -19.52
C LEU A 275 23.69 8.96 -18.50
N THR A 276 24.96 9.24 -18.81
CA THR A 276 25.77 10.15 -18.01
C THR A 276 25.10 11.56 -17.96
N GLY A 277 24.94 12.09 -16.75
CA GLY A 277 24.29 13.39 -16.53
C GLY A 277 22.82 13.30 -16.13
N ASP A 278 22.18 12.15 -16.32
CA ASP A 278 20.80 11.92 -15.91
C ASP A 278 20.70 11.60 -14.41
N LEU A 279 19.52 11.88 -13.84
CA LEU A 279 19.08 11.36 -12.56
C LEU A 279 18.23 10.10 -12.79
N VAL A 280 18.40 9.11 -11.93
CA VAL A 280 17.45 8.00 -11.75
C VAL A 280 16.51 8.39 -10.60
N LEU A 281 15.23 8.14 -10.76
CA LEU A 281 14.29 7.97 -9.65
C LEU A 281 14.06 6.47 -9.46
N MET A 282 14.01 6.01 -8.23
CA MET A 282 13.56 4.66 -7.91
C MET A 282 12.56 4.73 -6.77
N ASP A 283 11.40 4.15 -7.05
CA ASP A 283 10.26 4.10 -6.15
C ASP A 283 9.59 2.73 -6.32
N GLY A 284 9.51 1.98 -5.24
CA GLY A 284 8.93 0.64 -5.26
C GLY A 284 9.10 -0.07 -3.92
N ALA A 285 8.11 -0.90 -3.60
CA ALA A 285 8.09 -1.66 -2.37
C ALA A 285 7.51 -3.07 -2.57
N PRO A 286 7.83 -4.02 -1.66
CA PRO A 286 7.34 -5.41 -1.75
C PRO A 286 5.92 -5.58 -1.24
N ASP A 287 5.23 -6.64 -1.70
CA ASP A 287 4.03 -7.20 -1.06
C ASP A 287 4.43 -8.27 -0.02
N ILE A 288 4.20 -7.99 1.25
CA ILE A 288 4.35 -8.96 2.34
C ILE A 288 2.99 -9.12 3.01
N CYS A 289 2.32 -10.22 2.74
CA CYS A 289 0.99 -10.53 3.32
C CYS A 289 -0.04 -9.40 3.09
N ASN A 290 -0.09 -8.85 1.89
CA ASN A 290 -0.87 -7.71 1.45
C ASN A 290 -0.41 -6.34 2.02
N TYR A 291 0.59 -6.28 2.88
CA TYR A 291 1.16 -5.01 3.35
C TYR A 291 2.36 -4.60 2.51
N THR A 292 2.57 -3.29 2.41
CA THR A 292 3.67 -2.69 1.66
C THR A 292 4.29 -1.52 2.44
N SER A 293 5.28 -0.88 1.86
CA SER A 293 5.81 0.43 2.25
C SER A 293 5.81 1.36 1.04
N ASP A 294 6.46 2.50 1.15
CA ASP A 294 6.67 3.44 0.07
C ASP A 294 8.03 4.12 0.24
N ILE A 295 8.79 4.29 -0.84
CA ILE A 295 10.11 4.92 -0.82
C ILE A 295 10.43 5.55 -2.17
N GLY A 296 10.86 6.80 -2.17
CA GLY A 296 11.38 7.48 -3.35
C GLY A 296 12.79 8.02 -3.13
N ARG A 297 13.73 7.65 -3.99
CA ARG A 297 15.11 8.17 -3.99
C ARG A 297 15.56 8.54 -5.38
N MET A 298 16.34 9.63 -5.47
CA MET A 298 16.97 10.02 -6.73
C MET A 298 18.49 10.10 -6.60
N TRP A 299 19.19 9.65 -7.66
CA TRP A 299 20.64 9.72 -7.72
C TRP A 299 21.15 9.90 -9.14
N PRO A 300 22.34 10.52 -9.33
CA PRO A 300 22.94 10.66 -10.65
C PRO A 300 23.52 9.36 -11.16
N VAL A 301 23.27 9.03 -12.42
CA VAL A 301 23.80 7.81 -13.08
C VAL A 301 25.31 7.71 -12.97
N SER A 302 26.03 8.84 -12.95
CA SER A 302 27.50 8.92 -12.87
C SER A 302 28.04 8.97 -11.44
N GLY A 303 27.19 8.93 -10.40
CA GLY A 303 27.59 9.15 -9.01
C GLY A 303 27.90 10.61 -8.67
N ARG A 304 27.82 11.54 -9.61
CA ARG A 304 28.12 12.96 -9.42
C ARG A 304 26.94 13.83 -9.82
N TYR A 305 26.37 14.51 -8.83
CA TYR A 305 25.35 15.54 -9.07
C TYR A 305 25.97 16.73 -9.80
N SER A 306 25.33 17.23 -10.85
CA SER A 306 25.63 18.56 -11.38
C SER A 306 25.37 19.65 -10.32
N PRO A 307 25.88 20.88 -10.46
CA PRO A 307 25.59 21.97 -9.52
C PRO A 307 24.09 22.21 -9.34
N ASP A 308 23.32 22.16 -10.43
CA ASP A 308 21.86 22.36 -10.42
C ASP A 308 21.14 21.19 -9.75
N GLN A 309 21.51 19.95 -10.08
CA GLN A 309 20.94 18.76 -9.44
C GLN A 309 21.22 18.77 -7.93
N ARG A 310 22.44 19.13 -7.52
CA ARG A 310 22.81 19.22 -6.10
C ARG A 310 22.00 20.31 -5.38
N ALA A 311 21.77 21.45 -6.01
CA ALA A 311 21.00 22.53 -5.41
C ALA A 311 19.53 22.14 -5.24
N LEU A 312 18.89 21.63 -6.29
CA LEU A 312 17.47 21.30 -6.29
C LEU A 312 17.15 20.04 -5.47
N TYR A 313 17.90 18.96 -5.67
CA TYR A 313 17.70 17.72 -4.88
C TYR A 313 18.09 17.94 -3.43
N GLY A 314 19.18 18.70 -3.18
CA GLY A 314 19.59 19.08 -1.83
C GLY A 314 18.53 19.90 -1.09
N PHE A 315 17.80 20.78 -1.79
CA PHE A 315 16.65 21.49 -1.23
C PHE A 315 15.55 20.50 -0.83
N ILE A 316 15.16 19.58 -1.69
CA ILE A 316 14.10 18.60 -1.40
C ILE A 316 14.50 17.68 -0.25
N VAL A 317 15.76 17.21 -0.19
CA VAL A 317 16.27 16.40 0.94
C VAL A 317 16.22 17.21 2.24
N ARG A 318 16.59 18.49 2.23
CA ARG A 318 16.51 19.36 3.41
C ARG A 318 15.05 19.57 3.84
N HIS A 319 14.17 19.83 2.87
CA HIS A 319 12.73 20.00 3.12
C HIS A 319 12.13 18.73 3.74
N HIS A 320 12.44 17.55 3.17
CA HIS A 320 12.01 16.27 3.71
C HIS A 320 12.46 16.07 5.16
N ARG A 321 13.74 16.33 5.48
CA ARG A 321 14.25 16.23 6.86
C ARG A 321 13.51 17.17 7.81
N ALA A 322 13.29 18.42 7.40
CA ALA A 322 12.57 19.38 8.23
C ALA A 322 11.11 18.98 8.49
N LEU A 323 10.43 18.37 7.50
CA LEU A 323 9.10 17.79 7.69
C LEU A 323 9.14 16.61 8.65
N MET A 324 10.06 15.68 8.44
CA MET A 324 10.23 14.48 9.24
C MET A 324 10.43 14.79 10.73
N GLU A 325 11.31 15.75 11.05
CA GLU A 325 11.64 16.15 12.43
C GLU A 325 10.44 16.71 13.22
N ARG A 326 9.35 17.05 12.53
CA ARG A 326 8.13 17.60 13.14
C ARG A 326 7.01 16.57 13.28
N VAL A 327 7.20 15.37 12.75
CA VAL A 327 6.22 14.28 12.91
C VAL A 327 6.20 13.83 14.36
N ARG A 328 5.07 14.02 15.03
CA ARG A 328 4.82 13.53 16.40
C ARG A 328 3.32 13.46 16.66
N PRO A 329 2.86 12.68 17.64
CA PRO A 329 1.44 12.60 17.97
C PRO A 329 0.88 13.98 18.41
N GLY A 330 -0.38 14.22 18.09
CA GLY A 330 -1.11 15.43 18.45
C GLY A 330 -0.91 16.64 17.55
N VAL A 331 -0.01 16.59 16.57
CA VAL A 331 0.24 17.68 15.60
C VAL A 331 -0.62 17.51 14.36
N MET A 332 -1.15 18.62 13.86
CA MET A 332 -1.87 18.63 12.59
C MET A 332 -0.89 18.58 11.40
N PRO A 333 -1.12 17.72 10.39
CA PRO A 333 -0.28 17.66 9.19
C PRO A 333 -0.04 19.03 8.53
N ARG A 334 -1.09 19.85 8.43
CA ARG A 334 -0.97 21.21 7.86
C ARG A 334 -0.04 22.13 8.65
N ASP A 335 -0.01 22.00 9.99
CA ASP A 335 0.83 22.84 10.82
C ASP A 335 2.30 22.50 10.62
N ILE A 336 2.63 21.20 10.46
CA ILE A 336 3.97 20.73 10.08
C ILE A 336 4.42 21.42 8.79
N MET A 337 3.57 21.41 7.76
CA MET A 337 3.91 21.97 6.46
C MET A 337 4.10 23.48 6.51
N TRP A 338 3.27 24.21 7.25
CA TRP A 338 3.39 25.66 7.41
C TRP A 338 4.63 26.08 8.19
N GLU A 339 4.93 25.40 9.29
CA GLU A 339 6.13 25.67 10.07
C GLU A 339 7.40 25.43 9.26
N VAL A 340 7.47 24.33 8.52
CA VAL A 340 8.61 24.00 7.66
C VAL A 340 8.72 24.99 6.49
N ALA A 341 7.61 25.34 5.86
CA ALA A 341 7.62 26.34 4.79
C ALA A 341 8.18 27.68 5.27
N ALA A 342 7.80 28.13 6.46
CA ALA A 342 8.31 29.37 7.05
C ALA A 342 9.83 29.30 7.33
N GLU A 343 10.31 28.21 7.91
CA GLU A 343 11.76 28.01 8.16
C GLU A 343 12.56 27.96 6.86
N MET A 344 12.06 27.23 5.87
CA MET A 344 12.77 27.03 4.61
C MET A 344 12.85 28.31 3.75
N GLN A 345 12.01 29.32 3.97
CA GLN A 345 12.06 30.59 3.22
C GLN A 345 13.41 31.30 3.36
N GLU A 346 14.00 31.29 4.56
CA GLU A 346 15.32 31.90 4.77
C GLU A 346 16.41 31.19 3.95
N PHE A 347 16.38 29.86 3.94
CA PHE A 347 17.28 29.05 3.12
C PHE A 347 17.10 29.35 1.63
N VAL A 348 15.86 29.44 1.15
CA VAL A 348 15.57 29.76 -0.27
C VAL A 348 16.08 31.15 -0.65
N ALA A 349 15.87 32.16 0.21
CA ALA A 349 16.31 33.51 -0.01
C ALA A 349 17.84 33.65 0.01
N ALA A 350 18.53 32.87 0.85
CA ALA A 350 20.00 32.90 0.96
C ALA A 350 20.70 32.08 -0.14
N THR A 351 19.97 31.22 -0.88
CA THR A 351 20.55 30.35 -1.91
C THR A 351 20.63 31.07 -3.26
N ALA A 352 21.81 31.07 -3.87
CA ALA A 352 22.02 31.58 -5.23
C ALA A 352 21.59 30.52 -6.25
N TRP A 353 20.34 30.58 -6.70
CA TRP A 353 19.82 29.71 -7.74
C TRP A 353 20.38 30.09 -9.11
N SER A 354 20.88 29.13 -9.86
CA SER A 354 21.50 29.36 -11.18
C SER A 354 20.52 29.89 -12.23
N LYS A 355 19.22 29.67 -12.05
CA LYS A 355 18.14 30.11 -12.95
C LYS A 355 16.95 30.65 -12.12
N PRO A 356 16.28 31.73 -12.58
CA PRO A 356 15.07 32.23 -11.92
C PRO A 356 13.95 31.20 -11.79
N ILE A 357 13.79 30.32 -12.79
CA ILE A 357 12.78 29.24 -12.76
C ILE A 357 13.00 28.25 -11.62
N TYR A 358 14.23 28.03 -11.18
CA TYR A 358 14.53 27.17 -10.03
C TYR A 358 14.10 27.81 -8.71
N ALA A 359 14.38 29.11 -8.54
CA ALA A 359 13.90 29.86 -7.38
C ALA A 359 12.37 29.88 -7.29
N GLU A 360 11.69 29.96 -8.44
CA GLU A 360 10.24 29.89 -8.52
C GLU A 360 9.71 28.50 -8.17
N ALA A 361 10.27 27.46 -8.74
CA ALA A 361 9.87 26.08 -8.48
C ALA A 361 10.03 25.69 -6.99
N VAL A 362 11.12 26.11 -6.37
CA VAL A 362 11.39 25.92 -4.95
C VAL A 362 10.35 26.66 -4.07
N ARG A 363 9.97 27.89 -4.41
CA ARG A 363 8.91 28.61 -3.70
C ARG A 363 7.56 27.91 -3.84
N LYS A 364 7.20 27.48 -5.04
CA LYS A 364 5.97 26.69 -5.29
C LYS A 364 5.95 25.39 -4.49
N ALA A 365 7.10 24.71 -4.36
CA ALA A 365 7.20 23.52 -3.53
C ALA A 365 6.90 23.83 -2.05
N LEU A 366 7.30 24.98 -1.51
CA LEU A 366 6.95 25.39 -0.14
C LEU A 366 5.48 25.80 0.03
N GLU A 367 4.82 26.23 -1.03
CA GLU A 367 3.38 26.55 -1.02
C GLU A 367 2.50 25.31 -1.09
N TRP A 368 3.04 24.18 -1.56
CA TRP A 368 2.32 22.93 -1.69
C TRP A 368 2.04 22.30 -0.32
N THR A 369 0.79 21.95 -0.06
CA THR A 369 0.33 21.41 1.24
C THR A 369 0.09 19.91 1.20
N GLY A 370 0.59 19.21 0.20
CA GLY A 370 0.39 17.77 0.00
C GLY A 370 1.58 16.89 0.41
N HIS A 371 2.63 17.44 1.05
CA HIS A 371 3.85 16.70 1.38
C HIS A 371 3.65 15.60 2.43
N CYS A 372 2.70 15.75 3.36
CA CYS A 372 2.14 14.64 4.14
C CYS A 372 1.13 13.94 3.23
N SER A 373 1.58 12.96 2.46
CA SER A 373 0.89 12.50 1.26
C SER A 373 -0.32 11.61 1.56
N HIS A 374 -0.16 10.33 1.64
CA HIS A 374 -1.25 9.36 1.80
C HIS A 374 -0.95 8.34 2.91
N PRO A 375 -1.98 7.69 3.49
CA PRO A 375 -1.75 6.52 4.33
C PRO A 375 -1.08 5.42 3.52
N VAL A 376 -0.24 4.62 4.19
CA VAL A 376 0.38 3.41 3.63
C VAL A 376 -0.03 2.22 4.49
N GLY A 377 -0.25 1.05 3.88
CA GLY A 377 -0.68 -0.13 4.60
C GLY A 377 -0.86 -1.35 3.72
N MET A 378 -2.10 -1.83 3.57
CA MET A 378 -2.43 -2.96 2.69
C MET A 378 -2.46 -2.57 1.20
N ALA A 379 -2.32 -1.30 0.90
CA ALA A 379 -2.04 -0.73 -0.40
C ALA A 379 -1.04 0.41 -0.22
N VAL A 380 -0.31 0.81 -1.27
CA VAL A 380 0.59 1.96 -1.23
C VAL A 380 -0.19 3.23 -0.94
N HIS A 381 -1.27 3.52 -1.68
CA HIS A 381 -2.28 4.50 -1.32
C HIS A 381 -3.38 3.79 -0.53
N ASP A 382 -3.15 3.64 0.78
CA ASP A 382 -4.09 2.93 1.66
C ASP A 382 -5.32 3.79 1.99
N VAL A 383 -6.31 3.15 2.58
CA VAL A 383 -7.61 3.76 2.88
C VAL A 383 -7.61 4.58 4.16
N GLY A 384 -8.64 5.40 4.33
CA GLY A 384 -8.81 6.30 5.46
C GLY A 384 -8.27 7.71 5.19
N THR A 385 -8.61 8.64 6.06
CA THR A 385 -8.20 10.05 5.97
C THR A 385 -7.66 10.54 7.30
N TYR A 386 -6.50 11.20 7.28
CA TYR A 386 -5.85 11.73 8.49
C TYR A 386 -5.50 13.23 8.43
N ARG A 387 -5.52 13.83 7.22
CA ARG A 387 -4.99 15.18 7.01
C ARG A 387 -5.68 16.28 7.82
N GLU A 388 -6.96 16.07 8.14
CA GLU A 388 -7.80 17.00 8.91
C GLU A 388 -7.88 16.66 10.40
N LYS A 389 -7.01 15.75 10.87
CA LYS A 389 -6.95 15.30 12.26
C LYS A 389 -5.51 15.41 12.78
N PRO A 390 -5.32 15.56 14.11
CA PRO A 390 -4.01 15.39 14.70
C PRO A 390 -3.45 13.99 14.39
N LEU A 391 -2.13 13.91 14.19
CA LEU A 391 -1.45 12.62 14.02
C LEU A 391 -1.62 11.76 15.28
N GLU A 392 -1.95 10.50 15.11
CA GLU A 392 -2.18 9.53 16.19
C GLU A 392 -1.15 8.40 16.13
N PRO A 393 -0.72 7.85 17.29
CA PRO A 393 0.14 6.66 17.32
C PRO A 393 -0.48 5.50 16.53
N GLY A 394 0.35 4.81 15.75
CA GLY A 394 -0.10 3.74 14.85
C GLY A 394 -0.48 4.18 13.44
N LEU A 395 -0.60 5.50 13.18
CA LEU A 395 -0.76 6.00 11.81
C LEU A 395 0.53 5.73 11.01
N VAL A 396 0.38 5.10 9.86
CA VAL A 396 1.46 4.92 8.88
C VAL A 396 1.12 5.69 7.61
N PHE A 397 2.04 6.54 7.16
CA PHE A 397 1.81 7.42 6.01
C PHE A 397 3.12 7.75 5.28
N SER A 398 3.02 8.27 4.06
CA SER A 398 4.15 8.74 3.26
C SER A 398 4.39 10.24 3.43
N LEU A 399 5.67 10.65 3.59
CA LEU A 399 6.15 11.99 3.36
C LEU A 399 6.81 12.03 1.98
N ASP A 400 6.20 12.76 1.05
CA ASP A 400 6.56 12.80 -0.36
C ASP A 400 6.74 14.24 -0.88
N PRO A 401 7.74 15.01 -0.38
CA PRO A 401 8.02 16.32 -0.93
C PRO A 401 8.60 16.22 -2.33
N SER A 402 8.01 16.99 -3.24
CA SER A 402 8.38 17.01 -4.64
C SER A 402 8.55 18.42 -5.18
N LEU A 403 9.29 18.54 -6.28
CA LEU A 403 9.59 19.77 -7.00
C LEU A 403 9.40 19.57 -8.50
N TRP A 404 8.71 20.53 -9.12
CA TRP A 404 8.44 20.53 -10.55
C TRP A 404 9.01 21.78 -11.21
N VAL A 405 9.79 21.61 -12.29
CA VAL A 405 10.26 22.68 -13.17
C VAL A 405 9.72 22.42 -14.57
N PRO A 406 8.50 22.88 -14.90
CA PRO A 406 7.83 22.54 -16.16
C PRO A 406 8.61 22.94 -17.41
N GLU A 407 9.30 24.08 -17.36
CA GLU A 407 10.07 24.64 -18.47
C GLU A 407 11.22 23.72 -18.90
N GLU A 408 11.69 22.87 -17.99
CA GLU A 408 12.77 21.92 -18.26
C GLU A 408 12.32 20.45 -18.20
N ARG A 409 11.03 20.21 -17.98
CA ARG A 409 10.48 18.86 -17.71
C ARG A 409 11.30 18.13 -16.64
N LEU A 410 11.59 18.85 -15.56
CA LEU A 410 12.37 18.34 -14.45
C LEU A 410 11.45 18.07 -13.26
N TYR A 411 11.43 16.83 -12.77
CA TYR A 411 10.77 16.39 -11.57
C TYR A 411 11.79 15.85 -10.59
N ILE A 412 11.63 16.20 -9.32
CA ILE A 412 12.51 15.77 -8.22
C ILE A 412 11.64 15.39 -7.04
N ARG A 413 11.92 14.23 -6.40
CA ARG A 413 11.18 13.70 -5.27
C ARG A 413 12.11 13.01 -4.28
N VAL A 414 11.75 13.08 -3.00
CA VAL A 414 12.22 12.21 -1.92
C VAL A 414 11.00 11.72 -1.17
N GLU A 415 10.96 10.44 -0.85
CA GLU A 415 9.82 9.84 -0.19
C GLU A 415 10.24 8.79 0.82
N ASP A 416 9.58 8.76 1.97
CA ASP A 416 9.75 7.74 3.01
C ASP A 416 8.42 7.42 3.69
N THR A 417 8.28 6.16 4.11
CA THR A 417 7.17 5.71 4.95
C THR A 417 7.51 5.90 6.43
N PHE A 418 6.58 6.52 7.15
CA PHE A 418 6.69 6.80 8.60
C PHE A 418 5.56 6.15 9.36
N VAL A 419 5.86 5.69 10.58
CA VAL A 419 4.85 5.39 11.60
C VAL A 419 4.95 6.42 12.73
N VAL A 420 3.81 6.96 13.14
CA VAL A 420 3.71 7.80 14.35
C VAL A 420 3.79 6.89 15.58
N THR A 421 4.73 7.18 16.49
CA THR A 421 4.90 6.47 17.77
C THR A 421 4.26 7.26 18.91
N GLU A 422 4.31 6.73 20.14
CA GLU A 422 3.76 7.41 21.33
C GLU A 422 4.44 8.75 21.61
N ASP A 423 5.71 8.89 21.25
CA ASP A 423 6.57 10.04 21.59
C ASP A 423 7.22 10.73 20.38
N GLY A 424 6.95 10.26 19.15
CA GLY A 424 7.55 10.80 17.93
C GLY A 424 7.18 10.02 16.68
N PHE A 425 8.19 9.55 15.98
CA PHE A 425 8.02 8.76 14.76
C PHE A 425 9.14 7.73 14.59
N GLU A 426 8.89 6.75 13.73
CA GLU A 426 9.90 5.83 13.18
C GLU A 426 9.83 5.87 11.66
N SER A 427 10.96 6.04 10.97
CA SER A 427 11.02 5.85 9.52
C SER A 427 11.21 4.37 9.21
N LEU A 428 10.27 3.77 8.48
CA LEU A 428 10.33 2.37 8.08
C LEU A 428 11.30 2.12 6.93
N THR A 429 11.65 3.18 6.17
CA THR A 429 12.56 3.15 5.01
C THR A 429 13.88 3.87 5.24
N GLY A 430 14.13 4.31 6.46
CA GLY A 430 15.26 5.16 6.85
C GLY A 430 16.66 4.55 6.68
N LEU A 431 16.79 3.27 6.34
CA LEU A 431 18.07 2.65 5.98
C LEU A 431 18.66 3.18 4.67
N ALA A 432 17.81 3.65 3.74
CA ALA A 432 18.26 4.22 2.47
C ALA A 432 18.83 5.64 2.68
N PRO A 433 20.06 5.92 2.23
CA PRO A 433 20.71 7.20 2.49
C PRO A 433 19.99 8.37 1.81
N LEU A 434 19.98 9.52 2.50
CA LEU A 434 19.49 10.81 2.02
C LEU A 434 20.63 11.80 1.75
N ASP A 435 21.79 11.61 2.37
CA ASP A 435 22.94 12.50 2.18
C ASP A 435 23.50 12.34 0.77
N LEU A 436 23.64 13.47 0.06
CA LEU A 436 24.03 13.49 -1.35
C LEU A 436 25.45 12.95 -1.58
N ASP A 437 26.35 13.17 -0.64
CA ASP A 437 27.73 12.72 -0.77
C ASP A 437 27.82 11.21 -0.47
N ALA A 438 27.08 10.73 0.54
CA ALA A 438 26.94 9.30 0.81
C ALA A 438 26.31 8.55 -0.37
N VAL A 439 25.23 9.11 -0.97
CA VAL A 439 24.60 8.56 -2.17
C VAL A 439 25.58 8.53 -3.34
N GLY A 440 26.29 9.66 -3.59
CA GLY A 440 27.28 9.74 -4.66
C GLY A 440 28.42 8.74 -4.52
N ALA A 441 28.87 8.49 -3.29
CA ALA A 441 29.91 7.50 -3.00
C ALA A 441 29.45 6.04 -3.17
N LEU A 442 28.14 5.78 -2.99
CA LEU A 442 27.54 4.46 -3.14
C LEU A 442 27.29 4.09 -4.61
N VAL A 443 26.97 5.08 -5.45
CA VAL A 443 26.65 4.84 -6.87
C VAL A 443 27.86 4.23 -7.61
N GLY A 444 27.63 3.06 -8.22
CA GLY A 444 28.68 2.34 -8.95
C GLY A 444 29.71 1.59 -8.06
N SER A 445 29.48 1.49 -6.75
CA SER A 445 30.45 0.84 -5.84
C SER A 445 30.49 -0.68 -5.94
N ALA A 446 29.50 -1.30 -6.60
CA ALA A 446 29.45 -2.75 -6.86
C ALA A 446 30.10 -3.15 -8.20
N ALA A 447 30.75 -2.21 -8.92
CA ALA A 447 31.36 -2.44 -10.23
C ALA A 447 32.79 -2.99 -10.14
#